data_61b5e2645941c5eb8ee9592db2bf75dc
#
_entry.id   61b5e2645941c5eb8ee9592db2bf75dc
#
_cell.length_a   1.000
_cell.length_b   1.000
_cell.length_c   1.000
_cell.angle_alpha   90.00
_cell.angle_beta   90.00
_cell.angle_gamma   90.00
#
_symmetry.space_group_name_H-M   'P 1'
#
loop_
_entity.id
_entity.type
_entity.pdbx_description
1 polymer ?
#
loop_
_entity_poly.entity_id
_entity_poly.type
_entity_poly.pdbx_seq_one_letter_code
_entity_poly.pdbx_strand_id
1 'polypeptide(L)'
;MVVISDMSVADLAKYSEVISYLEDYDKSCGFICGIEELQNWNPLEICHLLHSTKDYYGTLAKLVPEYTETDVRNFVKMSLGNLYHEICHRYIHAPKEKNVSRLPFTYRSVFFILQNLYYLNSCKFVGTKKELREALSGKDRLVLETAISLSDGAEFDFDEAFALLFTWCKETMIDI
;
A
#
# COMPACT_ATOMS: atom_id res chain seq x y z
N MET A 1 7.87 -8.98 9.68
CA MET A 1 9.04 -8.10 9.71
C MET A 1 9.96 -8.51 10.86
N VAL A 2 11.27 -8.47 10.65
CA VAL A 2 12.30 -8.72 11.67
C VAL A 2 13.24 -7.51 11.73
N VAL A 3 13.57 -7.07 12.94
CA VAL A 3 14.53 -5.97 13.16
C VAL A 3 15.69 -6.53 13.99
N ILE A 4 16.91 -6.33 13.52
CA ILE A 4 18.16 -6.76 14.17
C ILE A 4 19.04 -5.56 14.48
N SER A 5 20.07 -5.73 15.30
CA SER A 5 20.93 -4.62 15.71
C SER A 5 21.66 -3.95 14.54
N ASP A 6 22.19 -4.75 13.64
CA ASP A 6 22.94 -4.31 12.45
C ASP A 6 22.67 -5.31 11.33
N MET A 7 22.57 -4.83 10.08
CA MET A 7 22.14 -5.61 8.93
C MET A 7 23.24 -5.79 7.91
N SER A 8 23.48 -7.04 7.49
CA SER A 8 24.41 -7.39 6.43
C SER A 8 23.77 -8.26 5.35
N VAL A 9 24.43 -8.41 4.21
CA VAL A 9 23.99 -9.34 3.15
C VAL A 9 23.97 -10.80 3.64
N ALA A 10 24.87 -11.15 4.58
CA ALA A 10 24.87 -12.49 5.17
C ALA A 10 23.62 -12.76 6.01
N ASP A 11 23.08 -11.73 6.68
CA ASP A 11 21.85 -11.84 7.45
C ASP A 11 20.62 -12.03 6.55
N LEU A 12 20.60 -11.42 5.37
CA LEU A 12 19.57 -11.69 4.35
C LEU A 12 19.56 -13.16 3.94
N ALA A 13 20.73 -13.74 3.66
CA ALA A 13 20.86 -15.14 3.28
C ALA A 13 20.37 -16.07 4.42
N LYS A 14 20.81 -15.78 5.64
CA LYS A 14 20.41 -16.53 6.82
C LYS A 14 18.90 -16.43 7.11
N TYR A 15 18.33 -15.23 6.98
CA TYR A 15 16.90 -15.03 7.15
C TYR A 15 16.10 -15.77 6.08
N SER A 16 16.54 -15.71 4.81
CA SER A 16 15.92 -16.47 3.71
C SER A 16 15.93 -17.98 4.00
N GLU A 17 17.04 -18.51 4.49
CA GLU A 17 17.14 -19.91 4.89
C GLU A 17 16.14 -20.25 6.02
N VAL A 18 16.10 -19.44 7.09
CA VAL A 18 15.20 -19.67 8.23
C VAL A 18 13.74 -19.67 7.82
N ILE A 19 13.28 -18.68 7.04
CA ILE A 19 11.88 -18.62 6.62
C ILE A 19 11.50 -19.72 5.64
N SER A 20 12.47 -20.30 4.90
CA SER A 20 12.19 -21.39 3.96
C SER A 20 11.71 -22.67 4.64
N TYR A 21 11.92 -22.83 5.95
CA TYR A 21 11.40 -23.95 6.75
C TYR A 21 9.96 -23.75 7.26
N LEU A 22 9.36 -22.58 7.02
CA LEU A 22 7.98 -22.32 7.45
C LEU A 22 6.98 -22.95 6.46
N GLU A 23 5.93 -23.58 6.99
CA GLU A 23 4.83 -24.14 6.20
C GLU A 23 4.19 -23.10 5.27
N ASP A 24 4.04 -21.86 5.77
CA ASP A 24 3.46 -20.74 5.03
C ASP A 24 4.55 -19.79 4.48
N TYR A 25 5.63 -20.36 3.92
CA TYR A 25 6.75 -19.58 3.36
C TYR A 25 6.29 -18.45 2.42
N ASP A 26 5.36 -18.75 1.51
CA ASP A 26 4.83 -17.79 0.54
C ASP A 26 4.08 -16.60 1.18
N LYS A 27 3.65 -16.76 2.44
CA LYS A 27 3.00 -15.72 3.23
C LYS A 27 3.95 -15.02 4.19
N SER A 28 5.20 -15.47 4.29
CA SER A 28 6.19 -14.90 5.18
C SER A 28 6.59 -13.50 4.72
N CYS A 29 6.71 -12.57 5.67
CA CYS A 29 7.21 -11.23 5.38
C CYS A 29 8.71 -11.29 5.09
N GLY A 30 9.12 -10.89 3.90
CA GLY A 30 10.52 -10.80 3.50
C GLY A 30 11.24 -9.55 4.03
N PHE A 31 10.58 -8.71 4.84
CA PHE A 31 11.20 -7.48 5.33
C PHE A 31 12.00 -7.74 6.61
N ILE A 32 13.31 -7.54 6.49
CA ILE A 32 14.27 -7.52 7.59
C ILE A 32 15.16 -6.29 7.46
N CYS A 33 15.46 -5.61 8.56
CA CYS A 33 16.32 -4.42 8.58
C CYS A 33 17.08 -4.31 9.90
N GLY A 34 18.09 -3.44 9.93
CA GLY A 34 18.76 -3.00 11.14
C GLY A 34 17.98 -1.92 11.89
N ILE A 35 18.36 -1.70 13.13
CA ILE A 35 17.72 -0.65 13.99
C ILE A 35 17.99 0.73 13.41
N GLU A 36 19.21 1.01 12.93
CA GLU A 36 19.59 2.33 12.41
C GLU A 36 18.80 2.67 11.13
N GLU A 37 18.62 1.71 10.22
CA GLU A 37 17.82 1.92 9.01
C GLU A 37 16.35 2.21 9.40
N LEU A 38 15.82 1.50 10.36
CA LEU A 38 14.44 1.69 10.78
C LEU A 38 14.21 3.02 11.49
N GLN A 39 15.18 3.47 12.31
CA GLN A 39 15.15 4.79 12.96
C GLN A 39 15.22 5.95 11.96
N ASN A 40 15.80 5.71 10.78
CA ASN A 40 15.89 6.67 9.68
C ASN A 40 14.82 6.42 8.58
N TRP A 41 13.82 5.57 8.87
CA TRP A 41 12.77 5.29 7.89
C TRP A 41 11.93 6.52 7.58
N ASN A 42 11.34 6.56 6.39
CA ASN A 42 10.54 7.70 5.96
C ASN A 42 9.26 7.85 6.83
N PRO A 43 9.04 8.99 7.51
CA PRO A 43 7.85 9.22 8.32
C PRO A 43 6.52 9.03 7.58
N LEU A 44 6.50 9.18 6.25
CA LEU A 44 5.32 8.95 5.42
C LEU A 44 4.75 7.53 5.54
N GLU A 45 5.59 6.54 5.83
CA GLU A 45 5.20 5.12 5.90
C GLU A 45 4.92 4.62 7.32
N ILE A 46 5.30 5.40 8.34
CA ILE A 46 5.26 4.96 9.74
C ILE A 46 3.83 4.74 10.25
N CYS A 47 2.88 5.58 9.86
CA CYS A 47 1.47 5.37 10.21
C CYS A 47 0.99 3.98 9.78
N HIS A 48 1.19 3.65 8.51
CA HIS A 48 0.80 2.35 7.97
C HIS A 48 1.55 1.20 8.67
N LEU A 49 2.86 1.34 8.86
CA LEU A 49 3.69 0.32 9.48
C LEU A 49 3.22 -0.01 10.90
N LEU A 50 2.97 1.00 11.74
CA LEU A 50 2.54 0.80 13.12
C LEU A 50 1.13 0.22 13.23
N HIS A 51 0.21 0.63 12.36
CA HIS A 51 -1.17 0.16 12.43
C HIS A 51 -1.41 -1.19 11.73
N SER A 52 -0.55 -1.57 10.78
CA SER A 52 -0.67 -2.84 10.05
C SER A 52 0.13 -3.99 10.66
N THR A 53 0.91 -3.74 11.70
CA THR A 53 1.75 -4.75 12.36
C THR A 53 1.31 -5.03 13.79
N LYS A 54 1.68 -6.20 14.29
CA LYS A 54 1.51 -6.61 15.68
C LYS A 54 2.88 -7.01 16.24
N ASP A 55 3.24 -6.40 17.36
CA ASP A 55 4.46 -6.76 18.08
C ASP A 55 4.36 -8.17 18.69
N TYR A 56 5.30 -9.02 18.34
CA TYR A 56 5.50 -10.34 18.97
C TYR A 56 6.72 -10.35 19.88
N TYR A 57 7.75 -9.57 19.53
CA TYR A 57 8.95 -9.38 20.30
C TYR A 57 9.44 -7.95 20.15
N GLY A 58 9.73 -7.31 21.27
CA GLY A 58 10.09 -5.89 21.27
C GLY A 58 8.88 -4.96 21.11
N THR A 59 9.15 -3.71 20.79
CA THR A 59 8.13 -2.67 20.56
C THR A 59 8.52 -1.82 19.36
N LEU A 60 7.85 -2.02 18.25
CA LEU A 60 8.15 -1.33 17.00
C LEU A 60 8.10 0.20 17.13
N ALA A 61 7.10 0.72 17.85
CA ALA A 61 6.93 2.16 18.04
C ALA A 61 8.13 2.85 18.72
N LYS A 62 9.03 2.12 19.37
CA LYS A 62 10.26 2.67 19.97
C LYS A 62 11.44 2.69 18.98
N LEU A 63 11.31 2.05 17.86
CA LEU A 63 12.36 1.88 16.86
C LEU A 63 12.15 2.70 15.60
N VAL A 64 10.98 3.31 15.43
CA VAL A 64 10.62 4.11 14.26
C VAL A 64 10.61 5.61 14.61
N PRO A 65 10.80 6.50 13.63
CA PRO A 65 10.61 7.93 13.85
C PRO A 65 9.16 8.27 14.18
N GLU A 66 8.96 9.40 14.83
CA GLU A 66 7.61 9.97 15.00
C GLU A 66 7.04 10.38 13.64
N TYR A 67 5.73 10.27 13.49
CA TYR A 67 5.00 10.77 12.32
C TYR A 67 3.85 11.69 12.76
N THR A 68 3.41 12.51 11.83
CA THR A 68 2.34 13.49 12.03
C THR A 68 1.20 13.24 11.04
N GLU A 69 0.05 13.89 11.25
CA GLU A 69 -1.03 13.90 10.25
C GLU A 69 -0.56 14.44 8.90
N THR A 70 0.37 15.41 8.90
CA THR A 70 0.98 15.96 7.68
C THR A 70 1.75 14.88 6.90
N ASP A 71 2.43 13.98 7.59
CA ASP A 71 3.16 12.89 6.94
C ASP A 71 2.18 11.91 6.28
N VAL A 72 1.10 11.55 6.96
CA VAL A 72 0.05 10.69 6.37
C VAL A 72 -0.59 11.37 5.15
N ARG A 73 -0.88 12.67 5.23
CA ARG A 73 -1.40 13.46 4.10
C ARG A 73 -0.44 13.50 2.93
N ASN A 74 0.85 13.69 3.20
CA ASN A 74 1.89 13.68 2.17
C ASN A 74 2.08 12.29 1.54
N PHE A 75 1.94 11.21 2.32
CA PHE A 75 1.90 9.85 1.78
C PHE A 75 0.78 9.70 0.75
N VAL A 76 -0.44 10.12 1.09
CA VAL A 76 -1.60 10.04 0.19
C VAL A 76 -1.36 10.88 -1.07
N LYS A 77 -0.88 12.13 -0.94
CA LYS A 77 -0.58 13.00 -2.07
C LYS A 77 0.48 12.42 -3.00
N MET A 78 1.57 11.91 -2.45
CA MET A 78 2.66 11.29 -3.21
C MET A 78 2.16 10.03 -3.93
N SER A 79 1.42 9.18 -3.24
CA SER A 79 0.91 7.92 -3.80
C SER A 79 -0.11 8.17 -4.91
N LEU A 80 -1.02 9.13 -4.73
CA LEU A 80 -1.96 9.56 -5.78
C LEU A 80 -1.22 10.16 -6.98
N GLY A 81 -0.23 11.02 -6.75
CA GLY A 81 0.58 11.61 -7.81
C GLY A 81 1.31 10.56 -8.65
N ASN A 82 1.93 9.59 -7.99
CA ASN A 82 2.61 8.48 -8.65
C ASN A 82 1.63 7.61 -9.45
N LEU A 83 0.48 7.26 -8.85
CA LEU A 83 -0.56 6.47 -9.51
C LEU A 83 -1.12 7.21 -10.74
N TYR A 84 -1.46 8.48 -10.57
CA TYR A 84 -1.97 9.32 -11.66
C TYR A 84 -0.95 9.43 -12.81
N HIS A 85 0.32 9.69 -12.48
CA HIS A 85 1.39 9.72 -13.48
C HIS A 85 1.54 8.38 -14.19
N GLU A 86 1.56 7.26 -13.46
CA GLU A 86 1.66 5.91 -14.04
C GLU A 86 0.55 5.65 -15.04
N ILE A 87 -0.73 5.87 -14.65
CA ILE A 87 -1.85 5.56 -15.54
C ILE A 87 -1.88 6.46 -16.78
N CYS A 88 -1.60 7.76 -16.64
CA CYS A 88 -1.53 8.67 -17.77
C CYS A 88 -0.38 8.32 -18.72
N HIS A 89 0.83 8.12 -18.19
CA HIS A 89 2.00 7.79 -18.99
C HIS A 89 1.79 6.47 -19.77
N ARG A 90 1.26 5.46 -19.11
CA ARG A 90 0.99 4.18 -19.76
C ARG A 90 -0.11 4.27 -20.81
N TYR A 91 -1.17 5.01 -20.54
CA TYR A 91 -2.26 5.22 -21.51
C TYR A 91 -1.75 5.84 -22.82
N ILE A 92 -0.82 6.79 -22.71
CA ILE A 92 -0.25 7.51 -23.87
C ILE A 92 0.77 6.64 -24.63
N HIS A 93 1.63 5.92 -23.92
CA HIS A 93 2.84 5.31 -24.51
C HIS A 93 2.80 3.80 -24.66
N ALA A 94 1.94 3.09 -23.92
CA ALA A 94 1.90 1.64 -23.99
C ALA A 94 0.78 1.13 -24.90
N PRO A 95 0.97 0.00 -25.64
CA PRO A 95 -0.11 -0.66 -26.35
C PRO A 95 -1.30 -1.03 -25.44
N LYS A 96 -2.53 -0.99 -25.98
CA LYS A 96 -3.76 -1.25 -25.21
C LYS A 96 -3.71 -2.59 -24.46
N GLU A 97 -3.22 -3.62 -25.11
CA GLU A 97 -3.14 -4.98 -24.54
C GLU A 97 -2.23 -5.02 -23.29
N LYS A 98 -1.13 -4.28 -23.31
CA LYS A 98 -0.24 -4.13 -22.15
C LYS A 98 -0.88 -3.31 -21.01
N ASN A 99 -1.76 -2.37 -21.35
CA ASN A 99 -2.51 -1.61 -20.35
C ASN A 99 -3.60 -2.46 -19.73
N VAL A 100 -4.36 -3.22 -20.51
CA VAL A 100 -5.35 -4.17 -20.02
C VAL A 100 -4.73 -5.13 -19.01
N SER A 101 -3.63 -5.80 -19.38
CA SER A 101 -2.96 -6.77 -18.50
C SER A 101 -2.35 -6.16 -17.24
N ARG A 102 -1.98 -4.88 -17.27
CA ARG A 102 -1.34 -4.19 -16.14
C ARG A 102 -2.33 -3.54 -15.18
N LEU A 103 -3.51 -3.16 -15.64
CA LEU A 103 -4.48 -2.40 -14.85
C LEU A 103 -4.83 -3.05 -13.50
N PRO A 104 -5.06 -4.38 -13.42
CA PRO A 104 -5.30 -5.04 -12.13
C PRO A 104 -4.16 -4.86 -11.12
N PHE A 105 -2.92 -4.86 -11.61
CA PHE A 105 -1.76 -4.62 -10.74
C PHE A 105 -1.71 -3.17 -10.28
N THR A 106 -2.00 -2.21 -11.15
CA THR A 106 -2.02 -0.78 -10.83
C THR A 106 -3.07 -0.46 -9.76
N TYR A 107 -4.23 -1.11 -9.81
CA TYR A 107 -5.28 -0.98 -8.79
C TYR A 107 -4.89 -1.45 -7.38
N ARG A 108 -3.82 -2.23 -7.22
CA ARG A 108 -3.38 -2.70 -5.89
C ARG A 108 -3.00 -1.58 -4.94
N SER A 109 -2.50 -0.46 -5.45
CA SER A 109 -2.12 0.71 -4.65
C SER A 109 -3.33 1.43 -4.03
N VAL A 110 -4.52 1.29 -4.63
CA VAL A 110 -5.77 1.94 -4.18
C VAL A 110 -6.09 1.62 -2.72
N PHE A 111 -5.90 0.36 -2.31
CA PHE A 111 -6.18 -0.06 -0.94
C PHE A 111 -5.38 0.73 0.09
N PHE A 112 -4.07 0.87 -0.12
CA PHE A 112 -3.20 1.59 0.81
C PHE A 112 -3.47 3.09 0.83
N ILE A 113 -3.80 3.67 -0.31
CA ILE A 113 -4.19 5.08 -0.41
C ILE A 113 -5.48 5.30 0.36
N LEU A 114 -6.50 4.48 0.15
CA LEU A 114 -7.80 4.59 0.82
C LEU A 114 -7.72 4.33 2.32
N GLN A 115 -6.85 3.41 2.80
CA GLN A 115 -6.62 3.22 4.23
C GLN A 115 -6.13 4.50 4.91
N ASN A 116 -5.12 5.15 4.31
CA ASN A 116 -4.55 6.36 4.87
C ASN A 116 -5.51 7.55 4.72
N LEU A 117 -6.25 7.65 3.62
CA LEU A 117 -7.29 8.66 3.44
C LEU A 117 -8.42 8.50 4.46
N TYR A 118 -8.88 7.28 4.69
CA TYR A 118 -9.88 6.99 5.72
C TYR A 118 -9.36 7.32 7.12
N TYR A 119 -8.10 7.01 7.43
CA TYR A 119 -7.47 7.36 8.70
C TYR A 119 -7.42 8.88 8.91
N LEU A 120 -7.04 9.67 7.89
CA LEU A 120 -7.05 11.14 7.95
C LEU A 120 -8.44 11.70 8.28
N ASN A 121 -9.50 11.11 7.71
CA ASN A 121 -10.86 11.62 7.86
C ASN A 121 -11.56 11.15 9.14
N SER A 122 -11.17 10.00 9.69
CA SER A 122 -11.89 9.36 10.79
C SER A 122 -11.06 9.15 12.07
N CYS A 123 -9.74 9.34 12.00
CA CYS A 123 -8.78 8.97 13.05
C CYS A 123 -8.83 7.47 13.41
N LYS A 124 -9.37 6.62 12.51
CA LYS A 124 -9.48 5.18 12.70
C LYS A 124 -8.74 4.46 11.59
N PHE A 125 -7.82 3.57 11.95
CA PHE A 125 -7.16 2.72 10.97
C PHE A 125 -7.94 1.42 10.78
N VAL A 126 -8.15 1.04 9.52
CA VAL A 126 -8.87 -0.17 9.13
C VAL A 126 -7.90 -1.11 8.44
N GLY A 127 -7.70 -2.30 9.00
CA GLY A 127 -6.64 -3.23 8.59
C GLY A 127 -6.97 -4.09 7.37
N THR A 128 -8.25 -4.31 7.06
CA THR A 128 -8.65 -5.25 6.02
C THR A 128 -9.48 -4.60 4.91
N LYS A 129 -9.37 -5.16 3.69
CA LYS A 129 -10.18 -4.72 2.55
C LYS A 129 -11.69 -4.81 2.84
N LYS A 130 -12.12 -5.83 3.59
CA LYS A 130 -13.53 -6.04 3.95
C LYS A 130 -14.04 -4.91 4.83
N GLU A 131 -13.35 -4.64 5.93
CA GLU A 131 -13.73 -3.56 6.86
C GLU A 131 -13.69 -2.20 6.18
N LEU A 132 -12.65 -1.95 5.36
CA LEU A 132 -12.55 -0.69 4.62
C LEU A 132 -13.72 -0.51 3.63
N ARG A 133 -14.13 -1.57 2.93
CA ARG A 133 -15.29 -1.53 2.04
C ARG A 133 -16.59 -1.21 2.78
N GLU A 134 -16.76 -1.73 4.00
CA GLU A 134 -17.92 -1.46 4.84
C GLU A 134 -17.92 -0.01 5.37
N ALA A 135 -16.75 0.56 5.59
CA ALA A 135 -16.57 1.92 6.11
C ALA A 135 -16.65 3.01 5.04
N LEU A 136 -16.35 2.69 3.79
CA LEU A 136 -16.35 3.63 2.68
C LEU A 136 -17.74 3.73 2.00
N SER A 137 -17.96 4.86 1.31
CA SER A 137 -19.14 5.13 0.50
C SER A 137 -18.77 5.82 -0.82
N GLY A 138 -19.73 5.97 -1.70
CA GLY A 138 -19.56 6.70 -2.96
C GLY A 138 -18.43 6.15 -3.84
N LYS A 139 -17.64 7.04 -4.41
CA LYS A 139 -16.58 6.72 -5.38
C LYS A 139 -15.41 5.96 -4.74
N ASP A 140 -15.06 6.26 -3.50
CA ASP A 140 -14.00 5.56 -2.75
C ASP A 140 -14.33 4.07 -2.58
N ARG A 141 -15.58 3.79 -2.24
CA ARG A 141 -16.05 2.41 -2.15
C ARG A 141 -16.02 1.71 -3.50
N LEU A 142 -16.49 2.38 -4.55
CA LEU A 142 -16.56 1.80 -5.89
C LEU A 142 -15.16 1.45 -6.42
N VAL A 143 -14.18 2.34 -6.25
CA VAL A 143 -12.82 2.09 -6.70
C VAL A 143 -12.15 0.96 -5.90
N LEU A 144 -12.46 0.82 -4.62
CA LEU A 144 -11.99 -0.30 -3.79
C LEU A 144 -12.64 -1.63 -4.23
N GLU A 145 -13.94 -1.64 -4.49
CA GLU A 145 -14.66 -2.83 -4.97
C GLU A 145 -14.11 -3.29 -6.33
N THR A 146 -13.82 -2.35 -7.23
CA THR A 146 -13.14 -2.64 -8.50
C THR A 146 -11.75 -3.23 -8.27
N ALA A 147 -10.96 -2.66 -7.35
CA ALA A 147 -9.62 -3.19 -7.00
C ALA A 147 -9.70 -4.64 -6.48
N ILE A 148 -10.69 -4.96 -5.66
CA ILE A 148 -10.92 -6.31 -5.15
C ILE A 148 -11.31 -7.25 -6.29
N SER A 149 -12.30 -6.88 -7.10
CA SER A 149 -12.78 -7.68 -8.24
C SER A 149 -11.66 -8.02 -9.23
N LEU A 150 -10.85 -7.03 -9.59
CA LEU A 150 -9.69 -7.21 -10.46
C LEU A 150 -8.61 -8.12 -9.83
N SER A 151 -8.41 -8.01 -8.51
CA SER A 151 -7.47 -8.88 -7.77
C SER A 151 -7.92 -10.34 -7.77
N ASP A 152 -9.22 -10.58 -7.77
CA ASP A 152 -9.84 -11.91 -7.79
C ASP A 152 -9.94 -12.50 -9.21
N GLY A 153 -9.46 -11.78 -10.21
CA GLY A 153 -9.40 -12.23 -11.61
C GLY A 153 -10.72 -12.12 -12.36
N ALA A 154 -11.64 -11.27 -11.90
CA ALA A 154 -12.90 -11.04 -12.62
C ALA A 154 -12.66 -10.38 -13.99
N GLU A 155 -13.50 -10.71 -14.96
CA GLU A 155 -13.55 -10.00 -16.24
C GLU A 155 -13.97 -8.53 -16.01
N PHE A 156 -13.40 -7.62 -16.81
CA PHE A 156 -13.66 -6.19 -16.69
C PHE A 156 -13.60 -5.48 -18.04
N ASP A 157 -14.34 -4.40 -18.15
CA ASP A 157 -14.15 -3.43 -19.24
C ASP A 157 -13.00 -2.49 -18.90
N PHE A 158 -12.00 -2.44 -19.80
CA PHE A 158 -10.80 -1.62 -19.56
C PHE A 158 -11.11 -0.14 -19.53
N ASP A 159 -11.94 0.34 -20.45
CA ASP A 159 -12.19 1.77 -20.60
C ASP A 159 -13.01 2.29 -19.40
N GLU A 160 -13.96 1.50 -18.89
CA GLU A 160 -14.72 1.82 -17.68
C GLU A 160 -13.83 1.81 -16.43
N ALA A 161 -13.05 0.75 -16.22
CA ALA A 161 -12.17 0.65 -15.06
C ALA A 161 -11.07 1.72 -15.06
N PHE A 162 -10.51 2.02 -16.23
CA PHE A 162 -9.53 3.09 -16.38
C PHE A 162 -10.14 4.46 -16.08
N ALA A 163 -11.31 4.77 -16.65
CA ALA A 163 -12.00 6.04 -16.42
C ALA A 163 -12.37 6.25 -14.94
N LEU A 164 -12.80 5.20 -14.26
CA LEU A 164 -13.07 5.23 -12.83
C LEU A 164 -11.81 5.60 -12.03
N LEU A 165 -10.71 4.88 -12.26
CA LEU A 165 -9.45 5.12 -11.54
C LEU A 165 -8.90 6.52 -11.80
N PHE A 166 -8.87 6.94 -13.08
CA PHE A 166 -8.40 8.26 -13.49
C PHE A 166 -9.21 9.38 -12.84
N THR A 167 -10.54 9.27 -12.88
CA THR A 167 -11.43 10.28 -12.31
C THR A 167 -11.29 10.35 -10.80
N TRP A 168 -11.23 9.19 -10.15
CA TRP A 168 -11.03 9.11 -8.70
C TRP A 168 -9.70 9.74 -8.27
N CYS A 169 -8.58 9.39 -8.92
CA CYS A 169 -7.29 9.99 -8.62
C CYS A 169 -7.33 11.53 -8.76
N LYS A 170 -7.89 12.02 -9.86
CA LYS A 170 -7.97 13.47 -10.15
C LYS A 170 -8.76 14.22 -9.08
N GLU A 171 -9.94 13.72 -8.71
CA GLU A 171 -10.80 14.36 -7.72
C GLU A 171 -10.18 14.31 -6.33
N THR A 172 -9.70 13.14 -5.90
CA THR A 172 -9.07 12.97 -4.59
C THR A 172 -7.81 13.83 -4.43
N MET A 173 -7.03 14.05 -5.50
CA MET A 173 -5.86 14.95 -5.48
C MET A 173 -6.24 16.41 -5.25
N ILE A 174 -7.42 16.82 -5.69
CA ILE A 174 -7.92 18.20 -5.51
C ILE A 174 -8.46 18.39 -4.08
N ASP A 175 -9.09 17.36 -3.53
CA ASP A 175 -9.82 17.43 -2.25
C ASP A 175 -8.91 17.22 -1.02
N ILE A 176 -7.70 16.67 -1.18
CA ILE A 176 -6.75 16.41 -0.08
C ILE A 176 -5.78 17.59 0.10
#